data_4a6ab44b52e69eaa6b12fa972522c84c
#
_entry.id   4a6ab44b52e69eaa6b12fa972522c84c
#
_cell.length_a   1.000
_cell.length_b   1.000
_cell.length_c   1.000
_cell.angle_alpha   90.00
_cell.angle_beta   90.00
_cell.angle_gamma   90.00
#
_symmetry.space_group_name_H-M   'P 1'
#
loop_
_entity.id
_entity.type
_entity.pdbx_description
1 polymer ?
#
loop_
_entity_poly.entity_id
_entity_poly.type
_entity_poly.pdbx_seq_one_letter_code
_entity_poly.pdbx_strand_id
1 'polypeptide(L)'
;MLKPCPECHKKVSDQAVVCPHCGYPLKARQKPVYAKTSQKHMRLPNGFGQITEIQNARLRRPFRVMVTVGKSPEGRPIVKPLQPVAYFATYNEAYQALVEYHRNPFDLSNLVTMYELYAHWYEERTTNASPQALRQYNSVWAYAEELHAMPIRSVRACDLKKVIMTAHRTIHGKERAASNNTRSKMKSTFDQLFDYAMANELVDKNCARTFSLNIEAPVVHKEHLTYTDEEIDLLWKNIDLPFVDIVLIQCYSGWRPQELLNLKTCNVDLEKKSFQGGMKTKDGKNRIVPIHSRIYPLVEKRYLESVNDNSEYLITQHFRNTARVIQMNYDTYLTGLQAIVKELGLNPEHRPHDARVRFVTAAKKAKVDEYAIKILVGHHIQDITEKTYTKRDLDWMRDEIEKIN
;
A
#
# COMPACT_ATOMS: atom_id res chain seq x y z
N MET A 1 -55.72 15.92 -56.61
CA MET A 1 -56.04 17.37 -56.50
C MET A 1 -54.89 18.06 -55.76
N LEU A 2 -54.70 19.38 -55.99
CA LEU A 2 -53.73 20.16 -55.26
C LEU A 2 -54.37 20.83 -54.05
N LYS A 3 -53.74 20.68 -52.84
CA LYS A 3 -54.15 21.34 -51.60
C LYS A 3 -53.07 22.27 -51.10
N PRO A 4 -53.42 23.41 -50.43
CA PRO A 4 -52.39 24.23 -49.80
C PRO A 4 -51.74 23.49 -48.60
N CYS A 5 -50.46 23.58 -48.48
CA CYS A 5 -49.75 23.07 -47.31
C CYS A 5 -50.14 23.89 -46.04
N PRO A 6 -50.45 23.27 -44.91
CA PRO A 6 -50.83 23.97 -43.67
C PRO A 6 -49.75 24.92 -43.15
N GLU A 7 -48.48 24.63 -43.43
CA GLU A 7 -47.32 25.35 -42.89
C GLU A 7 -46.83 26.47 -43.83
N CYS A 8 -46.58 26.13 -45.11
CA CYS A 8 -45.96 27.09 -46.04
C CYS A 8 -47.01 27.65 -47.11
N HIS A 9 -48.26 27.24 -47.06
CA HIS A 9 -49.39 27.65 -47.93
C HIS A 9 -49.16 27.38 -49.44
N LYS A 10 -48.03 26.73 -49.83
CA LYS A 10 -47.82 26.38 -51.24
C LYS A 10 -48.65 25.16 -51.65
N LYS A 11 -49.08 25.12 -52.92
CA LYS A 11 -49.92 24.05 -53.45
C LYS A 11 -49.10 22.75 -53.54
N VAL A 12 -49.59 21.70 -52.91
CA VAL A 12 -48.96 20.34 -52.85
C VAL A 12 -50.01 19.30 -53.23
N SER A 13 -49.57 18.14 -53.75
CA SER A 13 -50.44 17.03 -54.08
C SER A 13 -51.13 16.49 -52.80
N ASP A 14 -52.43 16.18 -52.90
CA ASP A 14 -53.21 15.52 -51.85
C ASP A 14 -52.69 14.13 -51.52
N GLN A 15 -51.85 13.50 -52.38
CA GLN A 15 -51.19 12.25 -52.18
C GLN A 15 -49.78 12.40 -51.55
N ALA A 16 -49.26 13.62 -51.46
CA ALA A 16 -47.93 13.83 -50.89
C ALA A 16 -47.91 13.48 -49.39
N VAL A 17 -46.91 12.69 -48.96
CA VAL A 17 -46.72 12.29 -47.56
C VAL A 17 -46.01 13.41 -46.76
N VAL A 18 -45.17 14.18 -47.47
CA VAL A 18 -44.39 15.30 -46.91
C VAL A 18 -44.46 16.45 -47.90
N CYS A 19 -44.55 17.67 -47.42
CA CYS A 19 -44.52 18.87 -48.27
C CYS A 19 -43.14 19.00 -48.94
N PRO A 20 -43.05 19.04 -50.29
CA PRO A 20 -41.75 19.14 -50.99
C PRO A 20 -41.10 20.53 -50.81
N HIS A 21 -41.85 21.53 -50.29
CA HIS A 21 -41.36 22.90 -50.14
C HIS A 21 -40.81 23.21 -48.74
N CYS A 22 -41.38 22.62 -47.68
CA CYS A 22 -41.02 22.94 -46.30
C CYS A 22 -40.80 21.71 -45.41
N GLY A 23 -40.96 20.48 -45.94
CA GLY A 23 -40.81 19.25 -45.14
C GLY A 23 -41.94 18.92 -44.19
N TYR A 24 -43.05 19.71 -44.16
CA TYR A 24 -44.19 19.47 -43.27
C TYR A 24 -44.86 18.12 -43.59
N PRO A 25 -45.14 17.24 -42.59
CA PRO A 25 -45.81 15.97 -42.79
C PRO A 25 -47.30 16.18 -43.09
N LEU A 26 -47.71 15.92 -44.34
CA LEU A 26 -49.07 16.11 -44.82
C LEU A 26 -50.03 14.94 -44.53
N LYS A 27 -49.49 13.75 -44.33
CA LYS A 27 -50.20 12.57 -43.84
C LYS A 27 -49.68 12.25 -42.46
N ALA A 28 -50.58 12.06 -41.49
CA ALA A 28 -50.20 11.54 -40.18
C ALA A 28 -49.43 10.23 -40.38
N ARG A 29 -48.19 10.16 -39.90
CA ARG A 29 -47.47 8.89 -39.81
C ARG A 29 -48.38 7.91 -39.08
N GLN A 30 -48.92 6.91 -39.76
CA GLN A 30 -49.47 5.76 -39.06
C GLN A 30 -48.35 5.27 -38.17
N LYS A 31 -48.53 5.39 -36.86
CA LYS A 31 -47.63 4.74 -35.92
C LYS A 31 -47.60 3.28 -36.32
N PRO A 32 -46.43 2.66 -36.53
CA PRO A 32 -46.36 1.23 -36.77
C PRO A 32 -47.10 0.59 -35.59
N VAL A 33 -48.16 -0.12 -35.87
CA VAL A 33 -48.84 -0.99 -34.91
C VAL A 33 -47.88 -2.14 -34.69
N TYR A 34 -46.92 -1.91 -33.79
CA TYR A 34 -46.19 -3.04 -33.23
C TYR A 34 -47.24 -3.87 -32.51
N ALA A 35 -47.53 -5.01 -33.07
CA ALA A 35 -48.29 -6.04 -32.39
C ALA A 35 -47.62 -6.21 -31.02
N LYS A 36 -48.30 -5.85 -29.94
CA LYS A 36 -47.88 -6.12 -28.57
C LYS A 36 -47.92 -7.62 -28.38
N THR A 37 -46.92 -8.34 -28.86
CA THR A 37 -46.51 -9.61 -28.26
C THR A 37 -45.89 -9.28 -26.90
N SER A 38 -46.75 -8.91 -25.95
CA SER A 38 -46.34 -8.92 -24.55
C SER A 38 -46.00 -10.38 -24.22
N GLN A 39 -44.70 -10.74 -24.28
CA GLN A 39 -44.28 -11.93 -23.62
C GLN A 39 -44.73 -11.80 -22.17
N LYS A 40 -45.70 -12.64 -21.76
CA LYS A 40 -46.18 -12.71 -20.39
C LYS A 40 -45.04 -13.24 -19.55
N HIS A 41 -44.26 -12.31 -19.00
CA HIS A 41 -43.24 -12.71 -18.01
C HIS A 41 -43.97 -13.25 -16.77
N MET A 42 -43.30 -14.22 -16.10
CA MET A 42 -43.81 -14.82 -14.88
C MET A 42 -44.07 -13.75 -13.83
N ARG A 43 -45.22 -13.81 -13.13
CA ARG A 43 -45.55 -12.88 -12.05
C ARG A 43 -44.57 -13.07 -10.88
N LEU A 44 -43.88 -12.02 -10.48
CA LEU A 44 -42.98 -12.05 -9.35
C LEU A 44 -43.76 -12.20 -8.03
N PRO A 45 -43.22 -12.93 -7.03
CA PRO A 45 -43.82 -13.03 -5.70
C PRO A 45 -43.98 -11.65 -5.04
N ASN A 46 -44.97 -11.54 -4.14
CA ASN A 46 -45.17 -10.31 -3.37
C ASN A 46 -43.91 -10.00 -2.54
N GLY A 47 -43.45 -8.73 -2.64
CA GLY A 47 -42.25 -8.29 -1.94
C GLY A 47 -40.94 -8.59 -2.69
N PHE A 48 -40.96 -9.37 -3.77
CA PHE A 48 -39.75 -9.71 -4.52
C PHE A 48 -39.18 -8.51 -5.30
N GLY A 49 -39.96 -7.50 -5.54
CA GLY A 49 -39.59 -6.31 -6.31
C GLY A 49 -40.36 -6.21 -7.60
N GLN A 50 -39.92 -5.32 -8.48
CA GLN A 50 -40.64 -5.00 -9.71
C GLN A 50 -39.64 -4.82 -10.85
N ILE A 51 -39.92 -5.46 -12.00
CA ILE A 51 -39.20 -5.23 -13.26
C ILE A 51 -40.18 -4.52 -14.20
N THR A 52 -39.83 -3.34 -14.66
CA THR A 52 -40.64 -2.50 -15.53
C THR A 52 -39.92 -2.24 -16.84
N GLU A 53 -40.54 -2.56 -17.98
CA GLU A 53 -40.03 -2.20 -19.29
C GLU A 53 -40.42 -0.74 -19.61
N ILE A 54 -39.41 0.08 -19.85
CA ILE A 54 -39.60 1.48 -20.27
C ILE A 54 -39.77 1.50 -21.78
N GLN A 55 -40.98 1.78 -22.24
CA GLN A 55 -41.28 1.84 -23.67
C GLN A 55 -40.69 3.09 -24.34
N ASN A 56 -39.40 3.02 -24.62
CA ASN A 56 -38.71 4.05 -25.40
C ASN A 56 -37.74 3.36 -26.37
N ALA A 57 -38.02 3.46 -27.67
CA ALA A 57 -37.23 2.80 -28.72
C ALA A 57 -35.74 3.21 -28.80
N ARG A 58 -35.29 4.21 -28.02
CA ARG A 58 -33.91 4.70 -27.99
C ARG A 58 -33.09 4.17 -26.80
N LEU A 59 -33.73 3.47 -25.86
CA LEU A 59 -33.02 2.96 -24.68
C LEU A 59 -32.30 1.65 -24.98
N ARG A 60 -30.98 1.61 -24.73
CA ARG A 60 -30.18 0.36 -24.82
C ARG A 60 -30.45 -0.57 -23.65
N ARG A 61 -31.00 -0.09 -22.53
CA ARG A 61 -31.30 -0.82 -21.30
C ARG A 61 -32.72 -0.47 -20.82
N PRO A 62 -33.75 -1.06 -21.43
CA PRO A 62 -35.13 -0.67 -21.16
C PRO A 62 -35.75 -1.26 -19.88
N PHE A 63 -35.14 -2.29 -19.31
CA PHE A 63 -35.68 -2.97 -18.12
C PHE A 63 -35.15 -2.35 -16.83
N ARG A 64 -36.05 -1.69 -16.09
CA ARG A 64 -35.77 -1.08 -14.80
C ARG A 64 -36.17 -2.02 -13.68
N VAL A 65 -35.29 -2.24 -12.71
CA VAL A 65 -35.52 -3.04 -11.51
C VAL A 65 -35.74 -2.13 -10.31
N MET A 66 -36.80 -2.38 -9.56
CA MET A 66 -37.12 -1.74 -8.30
C MET A 66 -37.24 -2.81 -7.22
N VAL A 67 -36.71 -2.54 -6.03
CA VAL A 67 -36.76 -3.43 -4.87
C VAL A 67 -37.52 -2.78 -3.73
N THR A 68 -38.21 -3.60 -2.92
CA THR A 68 -38.93 -3.14 -1.74
C THR A 68 -37.98 -3.15 -0.56
N VAL A 69 -37.70 -1.97 0.01
CA VAL A 69 -36.77 -1.79 1.13
C VAL A 69 -37.44 -1.66 2.49
N GLY A 70 -38.77 -1.60 2.52
CA GLY A 70 -39.55 -1.50 3.75
C GLY A 70 -41.01 -1.19 3.49
N LYS A 71 -41.74 -0.86 4.56
CA LYS A 71 -43.13 -0.38 4.49
C LYS A 71 -43.23 0.97 5.20
N SER A 72 -44.08 1.87 4.67
CA SER A 72 -44.40 3.12 5.36
C SER A 72 -45.24 2.81 6.61
N PRO A 73 -45.41 3.79 7.55
CA PRO A 73 -46.29 3.65 8.70
C PRO A 73 -47.73 3.26 8.33
N GLU A 74 -48.18 3.61 7.09
CA GLU A 74 -49.49 3.30 6.54
C GLU A 74 -49.52 1.93 5.82
N GLY A 75 -48.46 1.11 5.93
CA GLY A 75 -48.36 -0.24 5.34
C GLY A 75 -48.04 -0.26 3.83
N ARG A 76 -47.78 0.86 3.18
CA ARG A 76 -47.44 0.91 1.75
C ARG A 76 -45.96 0.53 1.55
N PRO A 77 -45.62 -0.26 0.50
CA PRO A 77 -44.23 -0.64 0.23
C PRO A 77 -43.41 0.57 -0.19
N ILE A 78 -42.26 0.74 0.44
CA ILE A 78 -41.24 1.70 0.03
C ILE A 78 -40.34 1.00 -0.99
N VAL A 79 -40.32 1.52 -2.23
CA VAL A 79 -39.54 0.94 -3.31
C VAL A 79 -38.41 1.85 -3.72
N LYS A 80 -37.20 1.27 -3.97
CA LYS A 80 -36.02 1.99 -4.46
C LYS A 80 -35.47 1.29 -5.72
N PRO A 81 -34.79 2.01 -6.61
CA PRO A 81 -34.06 1.39 -7.72
C PRO A 81 -33.01 0.42 -7.20
N LEU A 82 -32.84 -0.73 -7.86
CA LEU A 82 -31.77 -1.67 -7.54
C LEU A 82 -30.41 -0.98 -7.73
N GLN A 83 -29.48 -1.21 -6.80
CA GLN A 83 -28.12 -0.70 -6.86
C GLN A 83 -27.14 -1.88 -7.02
N PRO A 84 -25.95 -1.71 -7.62
CA PRO A 84 -25.43 -0.46 -8.22
C PRO A 84 -26.01 -0.18 -9.61
N VAL A 85 -26.71 -1.11 -10.22
CA VAL A 85 -27.30 -0.98 -11.57
C VAL A 85 -28.78 -1.29 -11.52
N ALA A 86 -29.61 -0.32 -11.92
CA ALA A 86 -31.07 -0.46 -11.95
C ALA A 86 -31.64 -0.74 -13.35
N TYR A 87 -30.85 -0.59 -14.42
CA TYR A 87 -31.31 -0.69 -15.81
C TYR A 87 -30.53 -1.76 -16.56
N PHE A 88 -31.25 -2.66 -17.22
CA PHE A 88 -30.70 -3.83 -17.91
C PHE A 88 -31.17 -3.90 -19.37
N ALA A 89 -30.38 -4.58 -20.21
CA ALA A 89 -30.70 -4.73 -21.63
C ALA A 89 -31.83 -5.74 -21.88
N THR A 90 -31.89 -6.79 -21.06
CA THR A 90 -32.89 -7.85 -21.17
C THR A 90 -33.64 -8.08 -19.86
N TYR A 91 -34.87 -8.64 -19.96
CA TYR A 91 -35.64 -9.04 -18.78
C TYR A 91 -34.91 -10.09 -17.94
N ASN A 92 -34.22 -11.04 -18.58
CA ASN A 92 -33.48 -12.09 -17.87
C ASN A 92 -32.35 -11.54 -17.04
N GLU A 93 -31.57 -10.58 -17.56
CA GLU A 93 -30.53 -9.88 -16.78
C GLU A 93 -31.13 -9.14 -15.58
N ALA A 94 -32.25 -8.46 -15.79
CA ALA A 94 -32.99 -7.75 -14.74
C ALA A 94 -33.50 -8.71 -13.66
N TYR A 95 -34.02 -9.89 -14.08
CA TYR A 95 -34.49 -10.91 -13.17
C TYR A 95 -33.36 -11.57 -12.39
N GLN A 96 -32.24 -11.92 -13.03
CA GLN A 96 -31.05 -12.44 -12.36
C GLN A 96 -30.50 -11.47 -11.32
N ALA A 97 -30.41 -10.17 -11.65
CA ALA A 97 -29.99 -9.15 -10.71
C ALA A 97 -30.92 -9.05 -9.49
N LEU A 98 -32.24 -9.21 -9.70
CA LEU A 98 -33.23 -9.22 -8.63
C LEU A 98 -33.14 -10.49 -7.76
N VAL A 99 -32.88 -11.64 -8.35
CA VAL A 99 -32.61 -12.91 -7.62
C VAL A 99 -31.36 -12.78 -6.77
N GLU A 100 -30.27 -12.21 -7.33
CA GLU A 100 -29.03 -11.98 -6.61
C GLU A 100 -29.22 -11.03 -5.43
N TYR A 101 -30.00 -9.96 -5.61
CA TYR A 101 -30.39 -9.05 -4.53
C TYR A 101 -31.09 -9.81 -3.38
N HIS A 102 -31.98 -10.76 -3.69
CA HIS A 102 -32.68 -11.53 -2.64
C HIS A 102 -31.83 -12.62 -2.00
N ARG A 103 -30.82 -13.13 -2.70
CA ARG A 103 -29.83 -14.03 -2.11
C ARG A 103 -28.98 -13.31 -1.06
N ASN A 104 -28.67 -12.03 -1.32
CA ASN A 104 -27.81 -11.24 -0.50
C ASN A 104 -28.36 -9.81 -0.40
N PRO A 105 -29.48 -9.60 0.34
CA PRO A 105 -30.13 -8.29 0.42
C PRO A 105 -29.21 -7.32 1.15
N PHE A 106 -28.74 -6.31 0.45
CA PHE A 106 -27.93 -5.25 1.00
C PHE A 106 -28.78 -4.00 1.26
N ASP A 107 -28.42 -3.26 2.29
CA ASP A 107 -29.05 -1.98 2.58
C ASP A 107 -28.69 -0.95 1.50
N LEU A 108 -29.69 -0.56 0.69
CA LEU A 108 -29.53 0.44 -0.36
C LEU A 108 -29.32 1.85 0.17
N SER A 109 -29.56 2.07 1.46
CA SER A 109 -29.31 3.36 2.10
C SER A 109 -27.88 3.53 2.58
N ASN A 110 -27.13 2.43 2.66
CA ASN A 110 -25.80 2.39 3.28
C ASN A 110 -24.79 1.62 2.41
N LEU A 111 -24.62 2.08 1.17
CA LEU A 111 -23.60 1.55 0.27
C LEU A 111 -22.23 2.01 0.76
N VAL A 112 -21.52 1.12 1.46
CA VAL A 112 -20.15 1.37 1.90
C VAL A 112 -19.27 1.63 0.69
N THR A 113 -18.68 2.82 0.65
CA THR A 113 -17.68 3.20 -0.35
C THR A 113 -16.32 2.60 -0.01
N MET A 114 -15.42 2.57 -0.98
CA MET A 114 -14.02 2.16 -0.74
C MET A 114 -13.35 3.07 0.31
N TYR A 115 -13.71 4.35 0.36
CA TYR A 115 -13.19 5.29 1.35
C TYR A 115 -13.65 4.93 2.77
N GLU A 116 -14.93 4.69 2.97
CA GLU A 116 -15.49 4.30 4.27
C GLU A 116 -14.93 2.95 4.73
N LEU A 117 -14.84 1.98 3.82
CA LEU A 117 -14.22 0.69 4.13
C LEU A 117 -12.76 0.86 4.58
N TYR A 118 -11.99 1.67 3.85
CA TYR A 118 -10.60 1.93 4.21
C TYR A 118 -10.49 2.62 5.57
N ALA A 119 -11.35 3.59 5.87
CA ALA A 119 -11.35 4.31 7.15
C ALA A 119 -11.56 3.35 8.33
N HIS A 120 -12.59 2.49 8.27
CA HIS A 120 -12.87 1.49 9.31
C HIS A 120 -11.74 0.46 9.44
N TRP A 121 -11.26 -0.09 8.33
CA TRP A 121 -10.14 -1.02 8.33
C TRP A 121 -8.85 -0.40 8.88
N TYR A 122 -8.56 0.86 8.52
CA TYR A 122 -7.38 1.57 8.99
C TYR A 122 -7.45 1.85 10.49
N GLU A 123 -8.61 2.25 11.01
CA GLU A 123 -8.83 2.48 12.45
C GLU A 123 -8.55 1.20 13.25
N GLU A 124 -9.08 0.06 12.82
CA GLU A 124 -8.80 -1.23 13.47
C GLU A 124 -7.29 -1.57 13.43
N ARG A 125 -6.61 -1.28 12.31
CA ARG A 125 -5.17 -1.52 12.17
C ARG A 125 -4.32 -0.63 13.06
N THR A 126 -4.75 0.57 13.43
CA THR A 126 -3.98 1.47 14.29
C THR A 126 -3.63 0.84 15.64
N THR A 127 -4.44 -0.09 16.13
CA THR A 127 -4.22 -0.78 17.41
C THR A 127 -3.07 -1.78 17.37
N ASN A 128 -2.78 -2.39 16.21
CA ASN A 128 -1.88 -3.53 16.09
C ASN A 128 -0.74 -3.35 15.07
N ALA A 129 -0.82 -2.34 14.19
CA ALA A 129 0.19 -2.12 13.17
C ALA A 129 1.30 -1.18 13.64
N SER A 130 2.52 -1.42 13.13
CA SER A 130 3.63 -0.50 13.37
C SER A 130 3.40 0.86 12.70
N PRO A 131 3.95 1.97 13.24
CA PRO A 131 3.85 3.30 12.60
C PRO A 131 4.34 3.32 11.15
N GLN A 132 5.28 2.45 10.80
CA GLN A 132 5.79 2.32 9.43
C GLN A 132 4.76 1.65 8.51
N ALA A 133 4.05 0.62 8.99
CA ALA A 133 2.98 -0.04 8.24
C ALA A 133 1.82 0.94 7.99
N LEU A 134 1.42 1.71 8.99
CA LEU A 134 0.38 2.73 8.87
C LEU A 134 0.76 3.80 7.82
N ARG A 135 2.00 4.29 7.84
CA ARG A 135 2.50 5.20 6.80
C ARG A 135 2.47 4.58 5.41
N GLN A 136 2.81 3.28 5.31
CA GLN A 136 2.73 2.56 4.04
C GLN A 136 1.28 2.46 3.53
N TYR A 137 0.31 2.12 4.38
CA TYR A 137 -1.10 2.06 4.02
C TYR A 137 -1.61 3.40 3.51
N ASN A 138 -1.34 4.49 4.23
CA ASN A 138 -1.72 5.84 3.79
C ASN A 138 -1.05 6.23 2.47
N SER A 139 0.23 5.89 2.31
CA SER A 139 0.94 6.16 1.05
C SER A 139 0.34 5.41 -0.13
N VAL A 140 -0.02 4.15 0.05
CA VAL A 140 -0.68 3.31 -0.97
C VAL A 140 -2.08 3.84 -1.27
N TRP A 141 -2.85 4.17 -0.23
CA TRP A 141 -4.21 4.68 -0.37
C TRP A 141 -4.26 5.95 -1.21
N ALA A 142 -3.30 6.84 -1.03
CA ALA A 142 -3.20 8.07 -1.81
C ALA A 142 -2.96 7.87 -3.32
N TYR A 143 -2.56 6.66 -3.77
CA TYR A 143 -2.52 6.31 -5.20
C TYR A 143 -3.85 5.78 -5.73
N ALA A 144 -4.81 5.52 -4.88
CA ALA A 144 -6.08 4.86 -5.21
C ALA A 144 -7.28 5.82 -5.24
N GLU A 145 -7.05 7.11 -5.42
CA GLU A 145 -8.08 8.16 -5.35
C GLU A 145 -9.28 7.89 -6.28
N GLU A 146 -9.03 7.35 -7.47
CA GLU A 146 -10.09 6.96 -8.42
C GLU A 146 -11.10 5.95 -7.84
N LEU A 147 -10.70 5.17 -6.83
CA LEU A 147 -11.55 4.16 -6.20
C LEU A 147 -12.33 4.69 -5.00
N HIS A 148 -11.93 5.81 -4.40
CA HIS A 148 -12.44 6.25 -3.10
C HIS A 148 -13.97 6.36 -3.05
N ALA A 149 -14.58 6.95 -4.08
CA ALA A 149 -16.03 7.15 -4.15
C ALA A 149 -16.80 5.91 -4.67
N MET A 150 -16.10 4.84 -5.09
CA MET A 150 -16.77 3.66 -5.64
C MET A 150 -17.40 2.84 -4.52
N PRO A 151 -18.67 2.41 -4.67
CA PRO A 151 -19.26 1.42 -3.79
C PRO A 151 -18.47 0.11 -3.86
N ILE A 152 -18.13 -0.47 -2.71
CA ILE A 152 -17.25 -1.66 -2.64
C ILE A 152 -17.78 -2.84 -3.48
N ARG A 153 -19.09 -3.05 -3.52
CA ARG A 153 -19.72 -4.13 -4.31
C ARG A 153 -19.60 -3.94 -5.81
N SER A 154 -19.33 -2.70 -6.29
CA SER A 154 -19.14 -2.39 -7.70
C SER A 154 -17.69 -2.53 -8.16
N VAL A 155 -16.73 -2.59 -7.23
CA VAL A 155 -15.30 -2.70 -7.53
C VAL A 155 -14.98 -4.09 -8.07
N ARG A 156 -14.32 -4.13 -9.22
CA ARG A 156 -13.90 -5.35 -9.89
C ARG A 156 -12.38 -5.47 -9.94
N ALA A 157 -11.92 -6.67 -10.19
CA ALA A 157 -10.48 -6.95 -10.34
C ALA A 157 -9.81 -6.07 -11.42
N CYS A 158 -10.51 -5.76 -12.51
CA CYS A 158 -10.00 -4.89 -13.57
C CYS A 158 -9.80 -3.44 -13.09
N ASP A 159 -10.66 -2.93 -12.21
CA ASP A 159 -10.53 -1.58 -11.67
C ASP A 159 -9.31 -1.48 -10.76
N LEU A 160 -9.15 -2.45 -9.85
CA LEU A 160 -7.97 -2.54 -8.99
C LEU A 160 -6.68 -2.66 -9.79
N LYS A 161 -6.66 -3.56 -10.79
CA LYS A 161 -5.51 -3.76 -11.66
C LYS A 161 -5.17 -2.50 -12.44
N LYS A 162 -6.17 -1.83 -13.01
CA LYS A 162 -5.99 -0.56 -13.73
C LYS A 162 -5.34 0.47 -12.83
N VAL A 163 -5.91 0.75 -11.64
CA VAL A 163 -5.39 1.75 -10.71
C VAL A 163 -3.96 1.43 -10.26
N ILE A 164 -3.64 0.16 -10.00
CA ILE A 164 -2.27 -0.24 -9.64
C ILE A 164 -1.29 0.01 -10.80
N MET A 165 -1.67 -0.35 -12.02
CA MET A 165 -0.77 -0.24 -13.18
C MET A 165 -0.56 1.19 -13.65
N THR A 166 -1.59 2.05 -13.52
CA THR A 166 -1.51 3.48 -13.88
C THR A 166 -1.14 4.39 -12.71
N ALA A 167 -0.87 3.82 -11.53
CA ALA A 167 -0.57 4.58 -10.32
C ALA A 167 0.57 5.59 -10.52
N HIS A 168 0.27 6.86 -10.27
CA HIS A 168 1.22 7.98 -10.31
C HIS A 168 0.87 9.03 -9.24
N ARG A 169 1.83 9.86 -8.88
CA ARG A 169 1.62 11.00 -7.96
C ARG A 169 2.49 12.17 -8.36
N THR A 170 1.98 13.36 -8.13
CA THR A 170 2.75 14.60 -8.27
C THR A 170 3.55 14.84 -6.97
N ILE A 171 4.87 14.82 -7.08
CA ILE A 171 5.80 15.07 -5.97
C ILE A 171 6.68 16.27 -6.36
N HIS A 172 6.64 17.35 -5.59
CA HIS A 172 7.35 18.60 -5.89
C HIS A 172 7.09 19.10 -7.33
N GLY A 173 5.83 19.09 -7.77
CA GLY A 173 5.42 19.55 -9.10
C GLY A 173 5.82 18.61 -10.27
N LYS A 174 6.43 17.46 -10.01
CA LYS A 174 6.78 16.45 -11.02
C LYS A 174 5.91 15.21 -10.87
N GLU A 175 5.33 14.79 -11.96
CA GLU A 175 4.59 13.54 -12.03
C GLU A 175 5.55 12.34 -11.97
N ARG A 176 5.30 11.40 -11.08
CA ARG A 176 6.09 10.18 -10.90
C ARG A 176 5.20 8.96 -10.85
N ALA A 177 5.46 8.00 -11.73
CA ALA A 177 4.81 6.70 -11.71
C ALA A 177 5.23 5.91 -10.45
N ALA A 178 4.30 5.11 -9.93
CA ALA A 178 4.60 4.20 -8.83
C ALA A 178 5.64 3.16 -9.23
N SER A 179 6.62 2.90 -8.36
CA SER A 179 7.59 1.83 -8.56
C SER A 179 6.91 0.45 -8.47
N ASN A 180 7.54 -0.59 -9.03
CA ASN A 180 7.04 -1.96 -8.95
C ASN A 180 6.85 -2.43 -7.50
N ASN A 181 7.74 -2.03 -6.59
CA ASN A 181 7.58 -2.28 -5.16
C ASN A 181 6.34 -1.59 -4.58
N THR A 182 6.07 -0.33 -4.97
CA THR A 182 4.85 0.39 -4.57
C THR A 182 3.61 -0.31 -5.10
N ARG A 183 3.60 -0.71 -6.38
CA ARG A 183 2.51 -1.47 -7.01
C ARG A 183 2.23 -2.80 -6.29
N SER A 184 3.28 -3.55 -5.92
CA SER A 184 3.15 -4.78 -5.12
C SER A 184 2.55 -4.51 -3.74
N LYS A 185 2.94 -3.40 -3.10
CA LYS A 185 2.35 -2.97 -1.81
C LYS A 185 0.88 -2.56 -1.95
N MET A 186 0.51 -1.87 -3.05
CA MET A 186 -0.89 -1.56 -3.35
C MET A 186 -1.71 -2.84 -3.45
N LYS A 187 -1.23 -3.83 -4.22
CA LYS A 187 -1.89 -5.14 -4.36
C LYS A 187 -2.10 -5.82 -3.00
N SER A 188 -1.05 -5.89 -2.18
CA SER A 188 -1.11 -6.48 -0.83
C SER A 188 -2.08 -5.72 0.09
N THR A 189 -2.14 -4.39 -0.01
CA THR A 189 -3.07 -3.59 0.80
C THR A 189 -4.52 -3.83 0.37
N PHE A 190 -4.79 -3.91 -0.94
CA PHE A 190 -6.12 -4.26 -1.44
C PHE A 190 -6.52 -5.70 -1.07
N ASP A 191 -5.59 -6.66 -1.07
CA ASP A 191 -5.86 -8.01 -0.60
C ASP A 191 -6.36 -7.99 0.86
N GLN A 192 -5.66 -7.26 1.74
CA GLN A 192 -6.04 -7.14 3.15
C GLN A 192 -7.36 -6.39 3.34
N LEU A 193 -7.60 -5.33 2.56
CA LEU A 193 -8.82 -4.54 2.62
C LEU A 193 -10.04 -5.36 2.19
N PHE A 194 -9.93 -6.15 1.12
CA PHE A 194 -11.01 -7.03 0.68
C PHE A 194 -11.19 -8.27 1.55
N ASP A 195 -10.14 -8.76 2.23
CA ASP A 195 -10.30 -9.79 3.28
C ASP A 195 -11.10 -9.25 4.46
N TYR A 196 -10.84 -8.01 4.86
CA TYR A 196 -11.63 -7.32 5.90
C TYR A 196 -13.08 -7.14 5.47
N ALA A 197 -13.31 -6.75 4.21
CA ALA A 197 -14.65 -6.63 3.66
C ALA A 197 -15.41 -7.96 3.63
N MET A 198 -14.72 -9.07 3.32
CA MET A 198 -15.31 -10.41 3.40
C MET A 198 -15.62 -10.82 4.85
N ALA A 199 -14.71 -10.57 5.78
CA ALA A 199 -14.89 -10.88 7.20
C ALA A 199 -16.08 -10.12 7.82
N ASN A 200 -16.41 -8.93 7.27
CA ASN A 200 -17.57 -8.13 7.67
C ASN A 200 -18.80 -8.33 6.73
N GLU A 201 -18.80 -9.38 5.93
CA GLU A 201 -19.93 -9.75 5.03
C GLU A 201 -20.35 -8.65 4.03
N LEU A 202 -19.45 -7.70 3.75
CA LEU A 202 -19.71 -6.61 2.80
C LEU A 202 -19.58 -7.07 1.34
N VAL A 203 -18.76 -8.08 1.08
CA VAL A 203 -18.57 -8.71 -0.24
C VAL A 203 -18.42 -10.23 -0.11
N ASP A 204 -18.81 -10.98 -1.14
CA ASP A 204 -18.78 -12.45 -1.13
C ASP A 204 -17.40 -13.04 -1.47
N LYS A 205 -16.54 -12.25 -2.13
CA LYS A 205 -15.22 -12.69 -2.59
C LYS A 205 -14.20 -11.55 -2.59
N ASN A 206 -12.95 -11.91 -2.38
CA ASN A 206 -11.83 -10.99 -2.53
C ASN A 206 -11.43 -10.87 -4.00
N CYS A 207 -11.90 -9.81 -4.67
CA CYS A 207 -11.57 -9.56 -6.08
C CYS A 207 -10.09 -9.20 -6.29
N ALA A 208 -9.40 -8.70 -5.26
CA ALA A 208 -7.99 -8.42 -5.36
C ALA A 208 -7.14 -9.70 -5.52
N ARG A 209 -7.59 -10.86 -5.04
CA ARG A 209 -6.88 -12.14 -5.20
C ARG A 209 -7.08 -12.80 -6.55
N THR A 210 -8.02 -12.34 -7.36
CA THR A 210 -8.37 -12.99 -8.64
C THR A 210 -7.42 -12.64 -9.78
N PHE A 211 -6.46 -11.75 -9.57
CA PHE A 211 -5.46 -11.39 -10.57
C PHE A 211 -4.06 -11.33 -9.97
N SER A 212 -3.07 -11.59 -10.79
CA SER A 212 -1.66 -11.33 -10.49
C SER A 212 -1.16 -10.09 -11.22
N LEU A 213 -0.22 -9.39 -10.61
CA LEU A 213 0.51 -8.33 -11.29
C LEU A 213 1.68 -9.00 -12.02
N ASN A 214 1.63 -9.04 -13.34
CA ASN A 214 2.79 -9.40 -14.16
C ASN A 214 3.78 -8.22 -14.15
N ILE A 215 4.29 -7.93 -12.96
CA ILE A 215 5.33 -6.94 -12.77
C ILE A 215 6.64 -7.70 -12.87
N GLU A 216 7.44 -7.39 -13.87
CA GLU A 216 8.81 -7.87 -13.91
C GLU A 216 9.48 -7.53 -12.57
N ALA A 217 10.04 -8.54 -11.94
CA ALA A 217 10.90 -8.30 -10.80
C ALA A 217 11.92 -7.23 -11.24
N PRO A 218 12.22 -6.23 -10.41
CA PRO A 218 13.21 -5.23 -10.77
C PRO A 218 14.48 -5.98 -11.21
N VAL A 219 14.86 -5.83 -12.46
CA VAL A 219 15.99 -6.51 -13.10
C VAL A 219 17.32 -6.15 -12.42
N VAL A 220 17.28 -5.19 -11.54
CA VAL A 220 18.42 -4.78 -10.72
C VAL A 220 18.04 -4.99 -9.25
N HIS A 221 18.38 -6.14 -8.69
CA HIS A 221 18.87 -6.12 -7.33
C HIS A 221 20.02 -5.11 -7.38
N LYS A 222 19.82 -3.88 -6.89
CA LYS A 222 20.97 -3.07 -6.52
C LYS A 222 21.70 -3.93 -5.50
N GLU A 223 22.78 -4.56 -5.96
CA GLU A 223 23.65 -5.29 -5.04
C GLU A 223 24.01 -4.28 -3.95
N HIS A 224 23.77 -4.66 -2.72
CA HIS A 224 24.20 -3.84 -1.61
C HIS A 224 25.70 -3.72 -1.72
N LEU A 225 26.18 -2.50 -1.86
CA LEU A 225 27.62 -2.24 -1.88
C LEU A 225 28.22 -2.63 -0.54
N THR A 226 29.45 -3.03 -0.56
CA THR A 226 30.25 -3.22 0.67
C THR A 226 31.41 -2.23 0.64
N TYR A 227 31.79 -1.71 1.78
CA TYR A 227 33.03 -0.95 1.89
C TYR A 227 34.21 -1.86 1.62
N THR A 228 35.17 -1.41 0.83
CA THR A 228 36.43 -2.11 0.59
C THR A 228 37.36 -1.99 1.81
N ASP A 229 38.41 -2.78 1.85
CA ASP A 229 39.40 -2.71 2.94
C ASP A 229 40.11 -1.34 2.91
N GLU A 230 40.38 -0.80 1.70
CA GLU A 230 40.99 0.53 1.51
C GLU A 230 40.09 1.66 1.96
N GLU A 231 38.78 1.55 1.71
CA GLU A 231 37.80 2.55 2.20
C GLU A 231 37.69 2.52 3.73
N ILE A 232 37.71 1.35 4.35
CA ILE A 232 37.77 1.23 5.82
C ILE A 232 39.03 1.85 6.40
N ASP A 233 40.20 1.61 5.79
CA ASP A 233 41.45 2.22 6.21
C ASP A 233 41.42 3.74 6.06
N LEU A 234 40.79 4.24 5.01
CA LEU A 234 40.61 5.68 4.79
C LEU A 234 39.69 6.31 5.85
N LEU A 235 38.61 5.61 6.21
CA LEU A 235 37.74 6.04 7.32
C LEU A 235 38.50 6.09 8.64
N TRP A 236 39.31 5.08 8.98
CA TRP A 236 40.13 5.08 10.20
C TRP A 236 41.16 6.21 10.23
N LYS A 237 41.79 6.54 9.10
CA LYS A 237 42.72 7.68 9.00
C LYS A 237 42.04 9.02 9.18
N ASN A 238 40.75 9.11 8.97
CA ASN A 238 39.96 10.33 9.06
C ASN A 238 38.89 10.25 10.16
N ILE A 239 39.21 9.58 11.27
CA ILE A 239 38.29 9.33 12.39
C ILE A 239 37.72 10.60 13.03
N ASP A 240 38.42 11.73 12.92
CA ASP A 240 38.01 13.03 13.48
C ASP A 240 36.92 13.73 12.63
N LEU A 241 36.67 13.27 11.42
CA LEU A 241 35.57 13.80 10.61
C LEU A 241 34.22 13.41 11.22
N PRO A 242 33.25 14.32 11.24
CA PRO A 242 31.91 14.04 11.75
C PRO A 242 31.28 12.80 11.07
N PHE A 243 30.60 11.97 11.84
CA PHE A 243 29.88 10.75 11.43
C PHE A 243 30.76 9.55 11.03
N VAL A 244 32.07 9.70 10.84
CA VAL A 244 32.95 8.58 10.49
C VAL A 244 32.91 7.51 11.57
N ASP A 245 32.92 7.89 12.84
CA ASP A 245 32.81 7.00 13.98
C ASP A 245 31.51 6.17 13.95
N ILE A 246 30.37 6.75 13.55
CA ILE A 246 29.09 6.05 13.44
C ILE A 246 29.13 4.99 12.33
N VAL A 247 29.75 5.31 11.19
CA VAL A 247 29.95 4.35 10.10
C VAL A 247 30.81 3.20 10.54
N LEU A 248 31.94 3.49 11.23
CA LEU A 248 32.84 2.46 11.74
C LEU A 248 32.18 1.59 12.84
N ILE A 249 31.46 2.21 13.78
CA ILE A 249 30.67 1.46 14.78
C ILE A 249 29.71 0.48 14.08
N GLN A 250 29.06 0.91 13.02
CA GLN A 250 28.14 0.06 12.27
C GLN A 250 28.87 -1.04 11.48
N CYS A 251 30.03 -0.76 10.89
CA CYS A 251 30.86 -1.72 10.16
C CYS A 251 31.40 -2.85 11.05
N TYR A 252 31.60 -2.62 12.34
CA TYR A 252 32.14 -3.60 13.29
C TYR A 252 31.11 -4.16 14.27
N SER A 253 29.83 -3.74 14.21
CA SER A 253 28.75 -4.26 15.06
C SER A 253 27.61 -4.90 14.28
N GLY A 254 27.51 -4.61 12.99
CA GLY A 254 26.46 -5.15 12.11
C GLY A 254 25.05 -4.66 12.41
N TRP A 255 24.85 -3.60 13.19
CA TRP A 255 23.53 -3.02 13.45
C TRP A 255 22.88 -2.52 12.16
N ARG A 256 21.54 -2.66 12.06
CA ARG A 256 20.82 -1.90 11.04
C ARG A 256 20.92 -0.40 11.36
N PRO A 257 20.97 0.50 10.35
CA PRO A 257 21.12 1.93 10.62
C PRO A 257 20.12 2.44 11.66
N GLN A 258 18.84 2.16 11.49
CA GLN A 258 17.81 2.62 12.41
C GLN A 258 17.91 1.95 13.81
N GLU A 259 18.43 0.72 13.90
CA GLU A 259 18.63 0.06 15.20
C GLU A 259 19.78 0.70 15.98
N LEU A 260 20.87 1.08 15.30
CA LEU A 260 21.99 1.81 15.89
C LEU A 260 21.54 3.18 16.38
N LEU A 261 20.82 3.94 15.56
CA LEU A 261 20.31 5.25 15.92
C LEU A 261 19.27 5.22 17.05
N ASN A 262 18.59 4.11 17.26
CA ASN A 262 17.63 3.90 18.34
C ASN A 262 18.25 3.24 19.59
N LEU A 263 19.56 2.99 19.58
CA LEU A 263 20.22 2.36 20.72
C LEU A 263 20.23 3.32 21.90
N LYS A 264 19.67 2.87 23.02
CA LYS A 264 19.62 3.67 24.26
C LYS A 264 20.95 3.62 24.99
N THR A 265 21.32 4.72 25.63
CA THR A 265 22.53 4.83 26.44
C THR A 265 22.55 3.78 27.56
N CYS A 266 21.41 3.58 28.23
CA CYS A 266 21.29 2.55 29.29
C CYS A 266 21.43 1.11 28.82
N ASN A 267 21.41 0.86 27.52
CA ASN A 267 21.59 -0.45 26.89
C ASN A 267 23.03 -0.70 26.41
N VAL A 268 23.95 0.18 26.76
CA VAL A 268 25.38 0.01 26.51
C VAL A 268 26.05 -0.33 27.84
N ASP A 269 26.65 -1.50 27.92
CA ASP A 269 27.39 -1.98 29.07
C ASP A 269 28.89 -1.92 28.74
N LEU A 270 29.57 -0.87 29.21
CA LEU A 270 30.99 -0.68 28.95
C LEU A 270 31.87 -1.70 29.72
N GLU A 271 31.43 -2.17 30.87
CA GLU A 271 32.14 -3.19 31.64
C GLU A 271 32.12 -4.54 30.93
N LYS A 272 30.91 -4.98 30.50
CA LYS A 272 30.73 -6.20 29.72
C LYS A 272 31.06 -6.01 28.25
N LYS A 273 31.41 -4.82 27.81
CA LYS A 273 31.67 -4.45 26.42
C LYS A 273 30.62 -5.00 25.47
N SER A 274 29.35 -4.58 25.70
CA SER A 274 28.23 -5.09 24.91
C SER A 274 27.14 -4.04 24.71
N PHE A 275 26.41 -4.21 23.62
CA PHE A 275 25.17 -3.47 23.34
C PHE A 275 23.97 -4.41 23.54
N GLN A 276 22.83 -3.88 23.96
CA GLN A 276 21.55 -4.56 23.94
C GLN A 276 20.54 -3.77 23.12
N GLY A 277 19.97 -4.37 22.08
CA GLY A 277 19.03 -3.64 21.22
C GLY A 277 18.41 -4.47 20.11
N GLY A 278 17.86 -3.78 19.12
CA GLY A 278 17.20 -4.38 17.97
C GLY A 278 15.69 -4.22 18.00
N MET A 279 15.07 -4.07 16.82
CA MET A 279 13.67 -3.65 16.71
C MET A 279 12.81 -4.49 15.77
N LYS A 280 13.38 -4.98 14.66
CA LYS A 280 12.59 -5.31 13.48
C LYS A 280 12.01 -6.73 13.46
N THR A 281 12.69 -7.70 14.03
CA THR A 281 12.29 -9.11 13.98
C THR A 281 12.19 -9.70 15.38
N LYS A 282 11.42 -10.79 15.56
CA LYS A 282 11.31 -11.48 16.85
C LYS A 282 12.68 -11.88 17.37
N ASP A 283 13.53 -12.45 16.52
CA ASP A 283 14.88 -12.91 16.87
C ASP A 283 15.91 -11.75 16.93
N GLY A 284 15.59 -10.60 16.37
CA GLY A 284 16.44 -9.40 16.41
C GLY A 284 16.15 -8.46 17.58
N LYS A 285 15.01 -8.61 18.26
CA LYS A 285 14.65 -7.78 19.43
C LYS A 285 15.52 -8.13 20.64
N ASN A 286 15.99 -7.08 21.33
CA ASN A 286 16.77 -7.21 22.58
C ASN A 286 17.99 -8.14 22.48
N ARG A 287 18.56 -8.30 21.28
CA ARG A 287 19.77 -9.08 21.12
C ARG A 287 20.96 -8.37 21.77
N ILE A 288 21.86 -9.16 22.30
CA ILE A 288 23.14 -8.69 22.83
C ILE A 288 24.20 -8.82 21.74
N VAL A 289 24.94 -7.77 21.48
CA VAL A 289 26.03 -7.72 20.51
C VAL A 289 27.29 -7.27 21.25
N PRO A 290 28.39 -8.06 21.26
CA PRO A 290 29.65 -7.62 21.83
C PRO A 290 30.18 -6.38 21.10
N ILE A 291 30.86 -5.51 21.83
CA ILE A 291 31.59 -4.38 21.25
C ILE A 291 32.95 -4.86 20.83
N HIS A 292 33.21 -4.87 19.52
CA HIS A 292 34.53 -5.20 18.99
C HIS A 292 35.59 -4.27 19.56
N SER A 293 36.76 -4.79 19.92
CA SER A 293 37.84 -4.02 20.58
C SER A 293 38.26 -2.78 19.81
N ARG A 294 38.27 -2.87 18.50
CA ARG A 294 38.66 -1.75 17.60
C ARG A 294 37.75 -0.53 17.68
N ILE A 295 36.46 -0.75 17.88
CA ILE A 295 35.46 0.34 17.99
C ILE A 295 35.13 0.71 19.43
N TYR A 296 35.65 0.00 20.42
CA TYR A 296 35.35 0.29 21.83
C TYR A 296 35.63 1.76 22.20
N PRO A 297 36.76 2.39 21.82
CA PRO A 297 37.00 3.79 22.15
C PRO A 297 35.96 4.75 21.52
N LEU A 298 35.45 4.40 20.34
CA LEU A 298 34.44 5.22 19.67
C LEU A 298 33.09 5.14 20.39
N VAL A 299 32.74 3.94 20.82
CA VAL A 299 31.49 3.69 21.58
C VAL A 299 31.57 4.35 22.96
N GLU A 300 32.71 4.24 23.66
CA GLU A 300 32.97 4.87 24.94
C GLU A 300 32.86 6.39 24.83
N LYS A 301 33.45 7.00 23.81
CA LYS A 301 33.33 8.44 23.53
C LYS A 301 31.86 8.84 23.36
N ARG A 302 31.08 8.14 22.52
CA ARG A 302 29.66 8.41 22.30
C ARG A 302 28.82 8.19 23.56
N TYR A 303 29.17 7.20 24.38
CA TYR A 303 28.52 6.95 25.66
C TYR A 303 28.71 8.12 26.62
N LEU A 304 29.95 8.59 26.78
CA LEU A 304 30.29 9.73 27.65
C LEU A 304 29.62 11.04 27.16
N GLU A 305 29.64 11.29 25.85
CA GLU A 305 28.91 12.42 25.25
C GLU A 305 27.40 12.34 25.58
N SER A 306 26.78 11.19 25.39
CA SER A 306 25.36 10.97 25.67
C SER A 306 25.01 11.14 27.15
N VAL A 307 25.87 10.67 28.06
CA VAL A 307 25.68 10.86 29.51
C VAL A 307 25.81 12.32 29.91
N ASN A 308 26.81 13.02 29.39
CA ASN A 308 27.01 14.45 29.62
C ASN A 308 25.84 15.31 29.13
N ASP A 309 25.28 14.93 28.01
CA ASP A 309 24.13 15.61 27.38
C ASP A 309 22.80 15.17 28.02
N ASN A 310 22.81 14.27 29.01
CA ASN A 310 21.62 13.64 29.60
C ASN A 310 20.66 13.07 28.54
N SER A 311 21.21 12.43 27.53
CA SER A 311 20.44 11.86 26.42
C SER A 311 20.03 10.40 26.71
N GLU A 312 18.81 10.06 26.32
CA GLU A 312 18.33 8.69 26.34
C GLU A 312 19.02 7.81 25.29
N TYR A 313 19.57 8.41 24.21
CA TYR A 313 20.11 7.71 23.04
C TYR A 313 21.62 7.85 22.92
N LEU A 314 22.28 6.78 22.52
CA LEU A 314 23.74 6.74 22.33
C LEU A 314 24.20 7.67 21.20
N ILE A 315 23.44 7.70 20.10
CA ILE A 315 23.79 8.51 18.92
C ILE A 315 22.88 9.73 18.86
N THR A 316 23.49 10.90 19.09
CA THR A 316 22.81 12.17 19.25
C THR A 316 23.17 13.17 18.17
N GLN A 317 22.37 14.21 18.06
CA GLN A 317 22.61 15.39 17.22
C GLN A 317 22.05 16.65 17.88
N HIS A 318 22.60 17.81 17.55
CA HIS A 318 22.02 19.08 17.94
C HIS A 318 20.78 19.42 17.12
N PHE A 319 19.75 19.93 17.78
CA PHE A 319 18.51 20.32 17.10
C PHE A 319 18.69 21.72 16.48
N ARG A 320 18.69 21.80 15.15
CA ARG A 320 18.68 23.04 14.36
C ARG A 320 19.70 24.10 14.87
N ASN A 321 20.95 23.71 15.12
CA ASN A 321 21.99 24.56 15.64
C ASN A 321 21.70 25.21 17.02
N THR A 322 20.84 24.57 17.82
CA THR A 322 20.60 24.92 19.23
C THR A 322 21.44 24.06 20.15
N ALA A 323 21.56 24.47 21.43
CA ALA A 323 22.19 23.64 22.46
C ALA A 323 21.38 22.38 22.82
N ARG A 324 20.13 22.24 22.31
CA ARG A 324 19.28 21.08 22.59
C ARG A 324 19.79 19.85 21.84
N VAL A 325 20.11 18.81 22.57
CA VAL A 325 20.52 17.52 22.05
C VAL A 325 19.29 16.62 21.89
N ILE A 326 19.21 15.92 20.77
CA ILE A 326 18.13 14.99 20.44
C ILE A 326 18.72 13.72 19.82
N GLN A 327 17.94 12.66 19.76
CA GLN A 327 18.28 11.47 18.99
C GLN A 327 18.59 11.82 17.53
N MET A 328 19.67 11.26 16.98
CA MET A 328 19.97 11.40 15.56
C MET A 328 18.92 10.65 14.71
N ASN A 329 18.38 11.32 13.70
CA ASN A 329 17.47 10.69 12.77
C ASN A 329 18.22 10.12 11.55
N TYR A 330 17.53 9.23 10.80
CA TYR A 330 18.11 8.56 9.63
C TYR A 330 18.54 9.53 8.52
N ASP A 331 17.77 10.60 8.30
CA ASP A 331 18.06 11.56 7.22
C ASP A 331 19.33 12.38 7.54
N THR A 332 19.53 12.73 8.80
CA THR A 332 20.79 13.39 9.26
C THR A 332 21.98 12.46 9.07
N TYR A 333 21.85 11.18 9.46
CA TYR A 333 22.91 10.20 9.25
C TYR A 333 23.21 9.98 7.76
N LEU A 334 22.19 9.88 6.92
CA LEU A 334 22.36 9.76 5.46
C LEU A 334 23.08 11.00 4.87
N THR A 335 22.69 12.21 5.31
CA THR A 335 23.33 13.45 4.85
C THR A 335 24.78 13.52 5.29
N GLY A 336 25.07 13.15 6.55
CA GLY A 336 26.44 13.08 7.08
C GLY A 336 27.29 12.07 6.32
N LEU A 337 26.75 10.88 6.05
CA LEU A 337 27.44 9.88 5.24
C LEU A 337 27.74 10.39 3.82
N GLN A 338 26.78 11.08 3.17
CA GLN A 338 27.01 11.65 1.84
C GLN A 338 28.10 12.73 1.85
N ALA A 339 28.23 13.49 2.92
CA ALA A 339 29.32 14.45 3.10
C ALA A 339 30.68 13.72 3.20
N ILE A 340 30.80 12.69 4.03
CA ILE A 340 32.01 11.85 4.13
C ILE A 340 32.36 11.23 2.77
N VAL A 341 31.41 10.62 2.10
CA VAL A 341 31.60 9.99 0.78
C VAL A 341 32.19 10.97 -0.21
N LYS A 342 31.68 12.21 -0.24
CA LYS A 342 32.18 13.27 -1.12
C LYS A 342 33.58 13.74 -0.71
N GLU A 343 33.81 13.96 0.58
CA GLU A 343 35.08 14.52 1.10
C GLU A 343 36.25 13.53 0.93
N LEU A 344 35.99 12.25 1.19
CA LEU A 344 37.02 11.21 1.10
C LEU A 344 37.08 10.54 -0.29
N GLY A 345 36.22 10.92 -1.22
CA GLY A 345 36.20 10.30 -2.57
C GLY A 345 35.77 8.84 -2.57
N LEU A 346 34.95 8.41 -1.58
CA LEU A 346 34.43 7.06 -1.52
C LEU A 346 33.37 6.82 -2.62
N ASN A 347 32.94 5.57 -2.79
CA ASN A 347 31.92 5.24 -3.78
C ASN A 347 30.63 6.07 -3.53
N PRO A 348 30.17 6.92 -4.48
CA PRO A 348 29.03 7.83 -4.31
C PRO A 348 27.68 7.10 -4.12
N GLU A 349 27.65 5.81 -4.41
CA GLU A 349 26.44 5.01 -4.24
C GLU A 349 26.27 4.46 -2.82
N HIS A 350 27.23 4.63 -1.92
CA HIS A 350 27.13 4.17 -0.53
C HIS A 350 25.90 4.72 0.19
N ARG A 351 25.28 3.85 0.95
CA ARG A 351 24.11 4.12 1.79
C ARG A 351 24.36 3.59 3.21
N PRO A 352 23.64 4.09 4.22
CA PRO A 352 23.82 3.63 5.61
C PRO A 352 23.74 2.13 5.83
N HIS A 353 23.05 1.38 4.97
CA HIS A 353 22.93 -0.07 5.10
C HIS A 353 24.20 -0.82 4.68
N ASP A 354 25.06 -0.21 3.86
CA ASP A 354 26.26 -0.84 3.31
C ASP A 354 27.31 -1.14 4.39
N ALA A 355 27.36 -0.34 5.46
CA ALA A 355 28.19 -0.61 6.63
C ALA A 355 27.85 -1.98 7.28
N ARG A 356 26.55 -2.33 7.35
CA ARG A 356 26.14 -3.66 7.81
C ARG A 356 26.48 -4.76 6.80
N VAL A 357 26.42 -4.47 5.51
CA VAL A 357 26.88 -5.42 4.47
C VAL A 357 28.37 -5.67 4.62
N ARG A 358 29.15 -4.61 4.88
CA ARG A 358 30.59 -4.71 5.21
C ARG A 358 30.82 -5.64 6.40
N PHE A 359 30.10 -5.47 7.51
CA PHE A 359 30.19 -6.36 8.67
C PHE A 359 30.00 -7.82 8.29
N VAL A 360 28.92 -8.16 7.60
CA VAL A 360 28.62 -9.55 7.20
C VAL A 360 29.69 -10.10 6.26
N THR A 361 30.15 -9.29 5.31
CA THR A 361 31.19 -9.69 4.34
C THR A 361 32.52 -9.95 5.03
N ALA A 362 32.95 -9.03 5.92
CA ALA A 362 34.18 -9.16 6.70
C ALA A 362 34.11 -10.36 7.65
N ALA A 363 32.99 -10.58 8.33
CA ALA A 363 32.78 -11.73 9.21
C ALA A 363 32.90 -13.07 8.44
N LYS A 364 32.30 -13.16 7.26
CA LYS A 364 32.44 -14.35 6.41
C LYS A 364 33.88 -14.55 5.91
N LYS A 365 34.57 -13.48 5.52
CA LYS A 365 35.96 -13.49 5.10
C LYS A 365 36.86 -13.97 6.25
N ALA A 366 36.57 -13.52 7.47
CA ALA A 366 37.27 -13.91 8.71
C ALA A 366 36.86 -15.29 9.26
N LYS A 367 35.98 -16.03 8.57
CA LYS A 367 35.48 -17.35 8.99
C LYS A 367 34.81 -17.33 10.39
N VAL A 368 34.10 -16.26 10.71
CA VAL A 368 33.20 -16.18 11.86
C VAL A 368 32.11 -17.24 11.71
N ASP A 369 31.75 -17.90 12.80
CA ASP A 369 30.68 -18.89 12.78
C ASP A 369 29.39 -18.34 12.17
N GLU A 370 28.73 -19.08 11.29
CA GLU A 370 27.57 -18.59 10.54
C GLU A 370 26.37 -18.26 11.46
N TYR A 371 26.20 -19.01 12.54
CA TYR A 371 25.16 -18.77 13.52
C TYR A 371 25.47 -17.54 14.38
N ALA A 372 26.77 -17.33 14.71
CA ALA A 372 27.22 -16.09 15.34
C ALA A 372 26.86 -14.89 14.47
N ILE A 373 27.14 -14.93 13.17
CA ILE A 373 26.77 -13.88 12.23
C ILE A 373 25.23 -13.66 12.26
N LYS A 374 24.42 -14.73 12.18
CA LYS A 374 22.95 -14.62 12.22
C LYS A 374 22.44 -13.97 13.51
N ILE A 375 23.00 -14.34 14.66
CA ILE A 375 22.65 -13.78 15.96
C ILE A 375 23.06 -12.30 16.02
N LEU A 376 24.30 -11.97 15.70
CA LEU A 376 24.84 -10.60 15.73
C LEU A 376 24.01 -9.65 14.88
N VAL A 377 23.64 -10.08 13.68
CA VAL A 377 22.82 -9.25 12.78
C VAL A 377 21.31 -9.37 13.03
N GLY A 378 20.82 -10.28 13.87
CA GLY A 378 19.41 -10.50 14.16
C GLY A 378 18.64 -11.04 12.96
N HIS A 379 19.20 -12.07 12.31
CA HIS A 379 18.52 -12.86 11.30
C HIS A 379 17.81 -14.06 11.93
N HIS A 380 16.74 -14.52 11.31
CA HIS A 380 16.03 -15.70 11.78
C HIS A 380 16.88 -16.98 11.60
N ILE A 381 16.99 -17.77 12.66
CA ILE A 381 17.62 -19.08 12.64
C ILE A 381 16.51 -20.11 12.47
N GLN A 382 16.48 -20.80 11.33
CA GLN A 382 15.48 -21.81 11.00
C GLN A 382 15.76 -23.15 11.68
N ASP A 383 17.03 -23.46 11.93
CA ASP A 383 17.47 -24.70 12.57
C ASP A 383 17.09 -24.69 14.05
N ILE A 384 16.21 -25.62 14.42
CA ILE A 384 15.71 -25.77 15.81
C ILE A 384 16.82 -26.22 16.74
N THR A 385 17.74 -27.09 16.28
CA THR A 385 18.88 -27.60 17.07
C THR A 385 19.80 -26.44 17.47
N GLU A 386 20.14 -25.62 16.49
CA GLU A 386 20.98 -24.45 16.68
C GLU A 386 20.35 -23.38 17.56
N LYS A 387 19.04 -23.21 17.43
CA LYS A 387 18.29 -22.20 18.20
C LYS A 387 18.06 -22.60 19.65
N THR A 388 17.82 -23.88 19.91
CA THR A 388 17.30 -24.37 21.20
C THR A 388 18.37 -25.07 22.04
N TYR A 389 19.22 -25.84 21.42
CA TYR A 389 20.17 -26.73 22.14
C TYR A 389 21.58 -26.19 22.18
N THR A 390 21.94 -25.19 21.38
CA THR A 390 23.28 -24.62 21.40
C THR A 390 23.31 -23.36 22.26
N LYS A 391 23.93 -23.42 23.42
CA LYS A 391 24.14 -22.24 24.27
C LYS A 391 25.37 -21.48 23.76
N ARG A 392 25.15 -20.25 23.33
CA ARG A 392 26.19 -19.32 22.90
C ARG A 392 26.14 -18.11 23.84
N ASP A 393 27.10 -18.06 24.74
CA ASP A 393 27.24 -16.98 25.69
C ASP A 393 27.90 -15.73 25.07
N LEU A 394 28.00 -14.69 25.86
CA LEU A 394 28.56 -13.42 25.39
C LEU A 394 30.09 -13.56 25.12
N ASP A 395 30.79 -14.38 25.85
CA ASP A 395 32.24 -14.56 25.69
C ASP A 395 32.54 -15.27 24.37
N TRP A 396 31.80 -16.33 24.06
CA TRP A 396 31.94 -16.98 22.75
C TRP A 396 31.60 -16.02 21.61
N MET A 397 30.52 -15.20 21.73
CA MET A 397 30.19 -14.22 20.73
C MET A 397 31.27 -13.14 20.58
N ARG A 398 31.96 -12.79 21.67
CA ARG A 398 33.09 -11.86 21.65
C ARG A 398 34.26 -12.44 20.87
N ASP A 399 34.63 -13.70 21.15
CA ASP A 399 35.69 -14.37 20.42
C ASP A 399 35.40 -14.45 18.92
N GLU A 400 34.12 -14.65 18.57
CA GLU A 400 33.72 -14.69 17.18
C GLU A 400 33.81 -13.32 16.49
N ILE A 401 33.35 -12.24 17.13
CA ILE A 401 33.39 -10.91 16.53
C ILE A 401 34.81 -10.35 16.39
N GLU A 402 35.69 -10.68 17.33
CA GLU A 402 37.11 -10.25 17.31
C GLU A 402 37.92 -10.86 16.16
N LYS A 403 37.43 -11.89 15.47
CA LYS A 403 38.05 -12.39 14.23
C LYS A 403 38.00 -11.40 13.08
N ILE A 404 37.13 -10.37 13.15
CA ILE A 404 36.95 -9.36 12.10
C ILE A 404 38.09 -8.34 12.22
N ASN A 405 38.92 -8.22 11.19
CA ASN A 405 40.02 -7.27 11.14
C ASN A 405 39.57 -5.85 10.72
#